data_ccd848e844e10d2440de18242727e819
#
_entry.id   ccd848e844e10d2440de18242727e819
#
_cell.length_a   1.000
_cell.length_b   1.000
_cell.length_c   1.000
_cell.angle_alpha   90.00
_cell.angle_beta   90.00
_cell.angle_gamma   90.00
#
_symmetry.space_group_name_H-M   'P 1'
#
loop_
_entity.id
_entity.type
_entity.pdbx_description
1 polymer ?
#
loop_
_entity_poly.entity_id
_entity_poly.type
_entity_poly.pdbx_seq_one_letter_code
_entity_poly.pdbx_strand_id
1 'polypeptide(L)'
;MIPPNHLLLISEHFDPSTAATAQLMSDLAHGLSQRGWAVTVLTATEGKPLPFPVKRLAGPMGAAAGVSVVGKALRGLRFLAGTSLWCLRHGQRGDVVLIVSNPPFIGLLGPLLLRIRGIPYVFLFQDLFPRSAVLSGVLPGAGPLTLIWRALMQQVCQSSACTVVLSQAMDQRLRRDFGHGLPLKVIHNWAVECADATPRQANRFAHDHGFADKFTLQYSGNFGRLHDLLTLLEAARLLQAEPVQFVFIGGGAKQRQIEAWVDVFALPGVLRLPYQPRERLRESLGACDLAAIGLIPGAEDTVAPSKFYGILASGRGLVLIARRSCDLAQLVIKEGCGIVVEPGEATELADQLLQLSRNPEEVAGMGRRAASLYRRQFGLERSINSYESVLGAAAGSAGPPAR
;
A
#
# COMPACT_ATOMS: atom_id res chain seq x y z
N MET A 1 22.10 19.73 25.48
CA MET A 1 21.26 19.42 24.31
C MET A 1 20.75 18.01 24.54
N ILE A 2 19.43 17.83 24.53
CA ILE A 2 18.81 16.49 24.54
C ILE A 2 19.26 15.82 23.22
N PRO A 3 19.85 14.60 23.26
CA PRO A 3 20.24 13.94 22.03
C PRO A 3 18.99 13.81 21.12
N PRO A 4 19.12 14.00 19.81
CA PRO A 4 18.00 13.85 18.92
C PRO A 4 17.44 12.44 19.07
N ASN A 5 16.10 12.28 19.08
CA ASN A 5 15.48 10.96 19.08
C ASN A 5 16.01 10.16 17.89
N HIS A 6 16.53 8.97 18.15
CA HIS A 6 17.10 8.12 17.10
C HIS A 6 16.10 7.04 16.68
N LEU A 7 15.74 7.06 15.41
CA LEU A 7 14.83 6.11 14.78
C LEU A 7 15.59 5.04 14.01
N LEU A 8 15.35 3.78 14.33
CA LEU A 8 15.71 2.63 13.51
C LEU A 8 14.50 2.24 12.66
N LEU A 9 14.50 2.59 11.37
CA LEU A 9 13.45 2.24 10.43
C LEU A 9 13.79 0.90 9.74
N ILE A 10 12.99 -0.13 9.97
CA ILE A 10 13.19 -1.47 9.42
C ILE A 10 12.15 -1.74 8.34
N SER A 11 12.58 -1.80 7.07
CA SER A 11 11.73 -2.08 5.91
C SER A 11 12.48 -2.90 4.88
N GLU A 12 11.92 -4.05 4.46
CA GLU A 12 12.52 -4.87 3.39
C GLU A 12 12.72 -4.07 2.11
N HIS A 13 11.70 -3.28 1.76
CA HIS A 13 11.68 -2.44 0.56
C HIS A 13 11.95 -0.98 0.93
N PHE A 14 12.92 -0.38 0.25
CA PHE A 14 13.28 1.02 0.39
C PHE A 14 13.77 1.56 -0.97
N ASP A 15 14.01 2.88 -1.08
CA ASP A 15 14.56 3.49 -2.29
C ASP A 15 15.84 2.75 -2.79
N PRO A 16 15.96 2.43 -4.08
CA PRO A 16 15.17 2.79 -5.27
C PRO A 16 14.13 1.74 -5.71
N SER A 17 13.63 0.88 -4.82
CA SER A 17 12.61 -0.11 -5.19
C SER A 17 11.31 0.56 -5.66
N THR A 18 10.68 -0.01 -6.69
CA THR A 18 9.38 0.46 -7.23
C THR A 18 8.17 0.04 -6.40
N ALA A 19 8.38 -0.71 -5.31
CA ALA A 19 7.30 -1.07 -4.40
C ALA A 19 6.72 0.18 -3.72
N ALA A 20 5.40 0.27 -3.60
CA ALA A 20 4.73 1.40 -2.93
C ALA A 20 5.24 1.63 -1.49
N THR A 21 5.47 0.54 -0.74
CA THR A 21 6.05 0.61 0.61
C THR A 21 7.43 1.27 0.62
N ALA A 22 8.26 1.03 -0.41
CA ALA A 22 9.58 1.63 -0.50
C ALA A 22 9.51 3.16 -0.59
N GLN A 23 8.61 3.67 -1.42
CA GLN A 23 8.39 5.09 -1.56
C GLN A 23 7.86 5.72 -0.28
N LEU A 24 6.83 5.11 0.34
CA LEU A 24 6.25 5.59 1.59
C LEU A 24 7.30 5.67 2.71
N MET A 25 8.10 4.63 2.88
CA MET A 25 9.12 4.61 3.94
C MET A 25 10.28 5.56 3.65
N SER A 26 10.61 5.78 2.38
CA SER A 26 11.60 6.78 1.98
C SER A 26 11.11 8.21 2.28
N ASP A 27 9.88 8.53 1.91
CA ASP A 27 9.27 9.83 2.21
C ASP A 27 9.19 10.08 3.72
N LEU A 28 8.80 9.05 4.50
CA LEU A 28 8.74 9.13 5.96
C LEU A 28 10.12 9.38 6.59
N ALA A 29 11.14 8.64 6.13
CA ALA A 29 12.52 8.79 6.63
C ALA A 29 13.07 10.20 6.34
N HIS A 30 12.85 10.72 5.14
CA HIS A 30 13.24 12.08 4.77
C HIS A 30 12.50 13.13 5.62
N GLY A 31 11.17 13.02 5.74
CA GLY A 31 10.39 13.97 6.51
C GLY A 31 10.75 14.00 7.99
N LEU A 32 10.99 12.85 8.62
CA LEU A 32 11.45 12.80 10.01
C LEU A 32 12.88 13.33 10.17
N SER A 33 13.78 13.01 9.23
CA SER A 33 15.14 13.56 9.22
C SER A 33 15.15 15.09 9.12
N GLN A 34 14.30 15.67 8.27
CA GLN A 34 14.14 17.13 8.14
C GLN A 34 13.59 17.79 9.42
N ARG A 35 12.91 17.03 10.26
CA ARG A 35 12.40 17.47 11.58
C ARG A 35 13.35 17.23 12.72
N GLY A 36 14.60 16.85 12.43
CA GLY A 36 15.66 16.71 13.42
C GLY A 36 15.76 15.32 14.07
N TRP A 37 15.05 14.32 13.56
CA TRP A 37 15.26 12.93 13.98
C TRP A 37 16.58 12.39 13.41
N ALA A 38 17.36 11.71 14.22
CA ALA A 38 18.46 10.89 13.73
C ALA A 38 17.85 9.59 13.17
N VAL A 39 17.90 9.38 11.84
CA VAL A 39 17.28 8.23 11.19
C VAL A 39 18.36 7.26 10.71
N THR A 40 18.21 5.97 11.03
CA THR A 40 18.99 4.88 10.44
C THR A 40 18.03 3.88 9.81
N VAL A 41 18.20 3.60 8.52
CA VAL A 41 17.35 2.66 7.79
C VAL A 41 18.05 1.31 7.65
N LEU A 42 17.31 0.23 7.95
CA LEU A 42 17.72 -1.15 7.74
C LEU A 42 16.86 -1.76 6.64
N THR A 43 17.46 -2.14 5.51
CA THR A 43 16.72 -2.60 4.32
C THR A 43 17.42 -3.75 3.61
N ALA A 44 16.64 -4.52 2.83
CA ALA A 44 17.14 -5.52 1.89
C ALA A 44 17.38 -4.95 0.47
N THR A 45 16.93 -3.72 0.20
CA THR A 45 17.04 -3.11 -1.13
C THR A 45 18.43 -2.50 -1.34
N GLU A 46 19.06 -2.78 -2.46
CA GLU A 46 20.29 -2.10 -2.91
C GLU A 46 19.96 -0.71 -3.46
N GLY A 47 20.91 0.24 -3.39
CA GLY A 47 20.68 1.60 -3.89
C GLY A 47 21.83 2.56 -3.58
N LYS A 48 21.65 3.82 -3.93
CA LYS A 48 22.63 4.90 -3.74
C LYS A 48 22.68 5.38 -2.28
N PRO A 49 23.73 6.09 -1.86
CA PRO A 49 23.78 6.80 -0.59
C PRO A 49 22.64 7.82 -0.47
N LEU A 50 22.12 7.99 0.74
CA LEU A 50 21.07 8.96 1.10
C LEU A 50 21.59 9.90 2.21
N PRO A 51 20.88 11.00 2.52
CA PRO A 51 21.33 11.97 3.53
C PRO A 51 21.33 11.43 4.98
N PHE A 52 20.90 10.21 5.19
CA PHE A 52 20.94 9.50 6.46
C PHE A 52 21.51 8.08 6.28
N PRO A 53 22.01 7.44 7.35
CA PRO A 53 22.57 6.08 7.29
C PRO A 53 21.58 5.04 6.77
N VAL A 54 21.97 4.27 5.74
CA VAL A 54 21.21 3.13 5.23
C VAL A 54 22.08 1.89 5.27
N LYS A 55 21.65 0.87 6.02
CA LYS A 55 22.31 -0.43 6.16
C LYS A 55 21.58 -1.47 5.32
N ARG A 56 22.25 -2.05 4.35
CA ARG A 56 21.71 -3.00 3.39
C ARG A 56 22.12 -4.43 3.80
N LEU A 57 21.16 -5.23 4.31
CA LEU A 57 21.43 -6.40 5.13
C LEU A 57 21.15 -7.76 4.45
N ALA A 58 20.71 -7.77 3.19
CA ALA A 58 20.31 -9.01 2.52
C ALA A 58 21.28 -9.54 1.44
N GLY A 59 22.31 -8.80 1.09
CA GLY A 59 23.26 -9.15 0.01
C GLY A 59 22.63 -9.15 -1.39
N PRO A 60 23.42 -9.10 -2.46
CA PRO A 60 22.91 -8.99 -3.83
C PRO A 60 22.17 -10.27 -4.22
N MET A 61 20.87 -10.23 -4.23
CA MET A 61 20.04 -11.15 -5.00
C MET A 61 19.22 -10.29 -5.96
N GLY A 62 19.65 -10.29 -7.22
CA GLY A 62 19.07 -9.50 -8.29
C GLY A 62 17.54 -9.46 -8.26
N ALA A 63 16.99 -8.36 -8.71
CA ALA A 63 15.55 -8.12 -8.92
C ALA A 63 15.02 -9.04 -10.06
N ALA A 64 15.16 -10.36 -9.95
CA ALA A 64 14.67 -11.30 -10.94
C ALA A 64 13.16 -11.43 -10.78
N ALA A 65 12.42 -10.90 -11.74
CA ALA A 65 11.08 -11.36 -12.04
C ALA A 65 11.12 -12.89 -12.14
N GLY A 66 10.46 -13.61 -11.21
CA GLY A 66 10.44 -15.08 -11.23
C GLY A 66 10.97 -15.80 -9.98
N VAL A 67 11.32 -15.09 -8.91
CA VAL A 67 11.76 -15.75 -7.66
C VAL A 67 10.64 -16.62 -7.08
N SER A 68 10.92 -17.91 -6.90
CA SER A 68 10.00 -18.87 -6.29
C SER A 68 9.56 -18.44 -4.88
N VAL A 69 8.44 -18.97 -4.38
CA VAL A 69 7.97 -18.71 -2.99
C VAL A 69 9.06 -19.03 -1.97
N VAL A 70 9.80 -20.13 -2.18
CA VAL A 70 10.93 -20.54 -1.34
C VAL A 70 12.05 -19.50 -1.36
N GLY A 71 12.38 -18.96 -2.53
CA GLY A 71 13.41 -17.90 -2.66
C GLY A 71 13.02 -16.60 -1.95
N LYS A 72 11.74 -16.24 -1.98
CA LYS A 72 11.21 -15.09 -1.22
C LYS A 72 11.28 -15.33 0.29
N ALA A 73 10.90 -16.51 0.75
CA ALA A 73 10.98 -16.89 2.17
C ALA A 73 12.43 -16.86 2.68
N LEU A 74 13.39 -17.44 1.93
CA LEU A 74 14.80 -17.45 2.30
C LEU A 74 15.40 -16.03 2.35
N ARG A 75 15.02 -15.15 1.42
CA ARG A 75 15.41 -13.72 1.46
C ARG A 75 14.88 -13.06 2.72
N GLY A 76 13.60 -13.25 3.04
CA GLY A 76 12.99 -12.70 4.25
C GLY A 76 13.66 -13.18 5.53
N LEU A 77 14.04 -14.48 5.61
CA LEU A 77 14.77 -15.04 6.77
C LEU A 77 16.18 -14.46 6.89
N ARG A 78 16.91 -14.31 5.77
CA ARG A 78 18.23 -13.64 5.79
C ARG A 78 18.14 -12.20 6.24
N PHE A 79 17.14 -11.47 5.75
CA PHE A 79 16.90 -10.08 6.17
C PHE A 79 16.56 -10.01 7.67
N LEU A 80 15.69 -10.88 8.17
CA LEU A 80 15.36 -10.97 9.59
C LEU A 80 16.61 -11.25 10.43
N ALA A 81 17.41 -12.26 10.07
CA ALA A 81 18.63 -12.63 10.80
C ALA A 81 19.67 -11.49 10.80
N GLY A 82 19.93 -10.89 9.63
CA GLY A 82 20.88 -9.79 9.49
C GLY A 82 20.44 -8.55 10.27
N THR A 83 19.16 -8.19 10.20
CA THR A 83 18.57 -7.07 10.94
C THR A 83 18.62 -7.32 12.46
N SER A 84 18.26 -8.53 12.90
CA SER A 84 18.32 -8.91 14.32
C SER A 84 19.75 -8.79 14.86
N LEU A 85 20.73 -9.35 14.15
CA LEU A 85 22.13 -9.29 14.56
C LEU A 85 22.66 -7.85 14.60
N TRP A 86 22.30 -7.04 13.59
CA TRP A 86 22.70 -5.65 13.55
C TRP A 86 22.08 -4.86 14.71
N CYS A 87 20.78 -4.97 14.95
CA CYS A 87 20.09 -4.27 16.04
C CYS A 87 20.59 -4.71 17.42
N LEU A 88 20.87 -6.01 17.62
CA LEU A 88 21.43 -6.51 18.87
C LEU A 88 22.86 -5.99 19.16
N ARG A 89 23.64 -5.68 18.11
CA ARG A 89 25.01 -5.14 18.26
C ARG A 89 25.04 -3.63 18.40
N HIS A 90 24.21 -2.90 17.68
CA HIS A 90 24.31 -1.45 17.52
C HIS A 90 23.15 -0.67 18.13
N GLY A 91 22.01 -1.33 18.40
CA GLY A 91 20.85 -0.69 19.03
C GLY A 91 21.16 -0.24 20.45
N GLN A 92 20.76 0.97 20.81
CA GLN A 92 21.05 1.60 22.09
C GLN A 92 19.75 1.87 22.87
N ARG A 93 19.87 1.95 24.19
CA ARG A 93 18.76 2.48 25.00
C ARG A 93 18.52 3.94 24.62
N GLY A 94 17.28 4.28 24.33
CA GLY A 94 16.92 5.60 23.81
C GLY A 94 16.59 5.59 22.30
N ASP A 95 16.96 4.52 21.58
CA ASP A 95 16.43 4.31 20.23
C ASP A 95 14.95 3.96 20.28
N VAL A 96 14.22 4.29 19.19
CA VAL A 96 12.89 3.75 18.89
C VAL A 96 12.95 3.03 17.57
N VAL A 97 12.27 1.88 17.47
CA VAL A 97 12.23 1.08 16.23
C VAL A 97 10.88 1.19 15.56
N LEU A 98 10.85 1.52 14.28
CA LEU A 98 9.66 1.33 13.42
C LEU A 98 9.87 0.09 12.57
N ILE A 99 9.04 -0.94 12.77
CA ILE A 99 9.10 -2.19 12.04
C ILE A 99 7.92 -2.26 11.06
N VAL A 100 8.22 -2.34 9.77
CA VAL A 100 7.20 -2.53 8.71
C VAL A 100 6.98 -4.01 8.49
N SER A 101 5.73 -4.46 8.34
CA SER A 101 5.32 -5.87 8.32
C SER A 101 5.82 -6.71 7.13
N ASN A 102 6.75 -6.23 6.32
CA ASN A 102 7.43 -6.94 5.24
C ASN A 102 8.93 -7.12 5.53
N PRO A 103 9.44 -8.37 5.51
CA PRO A 103 8.74 -9.64 5.30
C PRO A 103 7.85 -10.04 6.49
N PRO A 104 6.90 -10.97 6.30
CA PRO A 104 5.81 -11.22 7.26
C PRO A 104 6.21 -11.52 8.71
N PHE A 105 7.37 -12.11 8.94
CA PHE A 105 7.86 -12.48 10.29
C PHE A 105 8.78 -11.44 10.94
N ILE A 106 9.08 -10.33 10.26
CA ILE A 106 9.99 -9.31 10.77
C ILE A 106 9.50 -8.69 12.08
N GLY A 107 8.18 -8.68 12.32
CA GLY A 107 7.57 -8.18 13.54
C GLY A 107 8.07 -8.86 14.82
N LEU A 108 8.52 -10.12 14.74
CA LEU A 108 9.07 -10.86 15.89
C LEU A 108 10.35 -10.23 16.45
N LEU A 109 11.04 -9.41 15.67
CA LEU A 109 12.18 -8.63 16.15
C LEU A 109 11.78 -7.62 17.22
N GLY A 110 10.58 -7.05 17.19
CA GLY A 110 10.11 -6.07 18.15
C GLY A 110 10.13 -6.58 19.60
N PRO A 111 9.38 -7.63 19.93
CA PRO A 111 9.43 -8.23 21.28
C PRO A 111 10.82 -8.68 21.72
N LEU A 112 11.67 -9.15 20.78
CA LEU A 112 13.04 -9.54 21.05
C LEU A 112 13.89 -8.34 21.49
N LEU A 113 13.84 -7.23 20.76
CA LEU A 113 14.58 -6.01 21.08
C LEU A 113 14.10 -5.36 22.39
N LEU A 114 12.79 -5.34 22.60
CA LEU A 114 12.20 -4.84 23.83
C LEU A 114 12.71 -5.65 25.04
N ARG A 115 12.68 -6.99 24.94
CA ARG A 115 13.08 -7.87 26.05
C ARG A 115 14.57 -7.86 26.34
N ILE A 116 15.44 -7.86 25.30
CA ILE A 116 16.90 -8.00 25.47
C ILE A 116 17.58 -6.66 25.66
N ARG A 117 17.13 -5.61 24.96
CA ARG A 117 17.79 -4.30 24.92
C ARG A 117 16.99 -3.18 25.59
N GLY A 118 15.71 -3.42 25.91
CA GLY A 118 14.79 -2.40 26.41
C GLY A 118 14.47 -1.33 25.36
N ILE A 119 14.55 -1.67 24.06
CA ILE A 119 14.29 -0.73 22.97
C ILE A 119 12.80 -0.85 22.60
N PRO A 120 12.00 0.23 22.77
CA PRO A 120 10.60 0.23 22.38
C PRO A 120 10.44 0.19 20.86
N TYR A 121 9.31 -0.35 20.39
CA TYR A 121 9.04 -0.41 18.96
C TYR A 121 7.61 -0.04 18.63
N VAL A 122 7.44 0.53 17.45
CA VAL A 122 6.18 0.74 16.74
C VAL A 122 6.10 -0.28 15.62
N PHE A 123 4.98 -0.99 15.50
CA PHE A 123 4.78 -1.98 14.45
C PHE A 123 3.78 -1.46 13.42
N LEU A 124 4.18 -1.40 12.15
CA LEU A 124 3.35 -0.95 11.04
C LEU A 124 2.86 -2.13 10.20
N PHE A 125 1.55 -2.39 10.20
CA PHE A 125 0.94 -3.29 9.25
C PHE A 125 0.71 -2.62 7.90
N GLN A 126 1.34 -3.15 6.84
CA GLN A 126 0.94 -2.86 5.45
C GLN A 126 -0.22 -3.76 5.03
N ASP A 127 -0.12 -5.06 5.37
CA ASP A 127 -1.14 -6.07 5.19
C ASP A 127 -1.31 -6.87 6.50
N LEU A 128 -2.53 -7.26 6.85
CA LEU A 128 -2.79 -8.04 8.06
C LEU A 128 -2.44 -9.52 7.84
N PHE A 129 -1.25 -9.91 8.24
CA PHE A 129 -0.83 -11.31 8.31
C PHE A 129 -1.28 -11.97 9.63
N PRO A 130 -1.64 -13.29 9.60
CA PRO A 130 -1.62 -14.23 8.47
C PRO A 130 -2.84 -14.15 7.54
N ARG A 131 -3.83 -13.29 7.82
CA ARG A 131 -5.12 -13.23 7.11
C ARG A 131 -4.96 -13.00 5.60
N SER A 132 -4.06 -12.10 5.19
CA SER A 132 -3.79 -11.86 3.77
C SER A 132 -3.25 -13.11 3.05
N ALA A 133 -2.44 -13.93 3.73
CA ALA A 133 -1.95 -15.20 3.20
C ALA A 133 -3.07 -16.25 3.08
N VAL A 134 -4.02 -16.27 4.01
CA VAL A 134 -5.21 -17.14 3.96
C VAL A 134 -6.12 -16.72 2.81
N LEU A 135 -6.49 -15.45 2.72
CA LEU A 135 -7.36 -14.93 1.65
C LEU A 135 -6.75 -15.11 0.25
N SER A 136 -5.41 -15.03 0.14
CA SER A 136 -4.71 -15.27 -1.12
C SER A 136 -4.55 -16.75 -1.48
N GLY A 137 -5.04 -17.68 -0.66
CA GLY A 137 -4.92 -19.12 -0.88
C GLY A 137 -3.52 -19.70 -0.64
N VAL A 138 -2.61 -18.93 -0.03
CA VAL A 138 -1.24 -19.39 0.28
C VAL A 138 -1.20 -20.27 1.53
N LEU A 139 -2.11 -20.00 2.49
CA LEU A 139 -2.24 -20.76 3.74
C LEU A 139 -3.67 -21.24 3.96
N PRO A 140 -3.86 -22.42 4.57
CA PRO A 140 -5.18 -22.86 5.00
C PRO A 140 -5.69 -21.99 6.17
N GLY A 141 -7.00 -21.68 6.19
CA GLY A 141 -7.58 -20.78 7.19
C GLY A 141 -7.48 -21.26 8.64
N ALA A 142 -7.55 -22.58 8.87
CA ALA A 142 -7.57 -23.21 10.19
C ALA A 142 -6.36 -24.14 10.45
N GLY A 143 -5.28 -24.00 9.69
CA GLY A 143 -4.09 -24.83 9.87
C GLY A 143 -3.27 -24.46 11.12
N PRO A 144 -2.52 -25.40 11.71
CA PRO A 144 -1.70 -25.15 12.91
C PRO A 144 -0.68 -24.01 12.68
N LEU A 145 -0.09 -23.92 11.50
CA LEU A 145 0.83 -22.84 11.14
C LEU A 145 0.13 -21.46 11.18
N THR A 146 -1.10 -21.38 10.69
CA THR A 146 -1.90 -20.14 10.71
C THR A 146 -2.24 -19.74 12.14
N LEU A 147 -2.59 -20.68 13.00
CA LEU A 147 -2.90 -20.43 14.41
C LEU A 147 -1.65 -19.95 15.18
N ILE A 148 -0.51 -20.61 14.99
CA ILE A 148 0.77 -20.20 15.59
C ILE A 148 1.14 -18.79 15.12
N TRP A 149 1.05 -18.52 13.82
CA TRP A 149 1.37 -17.21 13.29
C TRP A 149 0.45 -16.12 13.82
N ARG A 150 -0.86 -16.43 13.94
CA ARG A 150 -1.83 -15.50 14.55
C ARG A 150 -1.45 -15.18 16.00
N ALA A 151 -1.10 -16.18 16.81
CA ALA A 151 -0.68 -16.00 18.21
C ALA A 151 0.61 -15.15 18.30
N LEU A 152 1.59 -15.40 17.42
CA LEU A 152 2.82 -14.60 17.34
C LEU A 152 2.54 -13.13 16.97
N MET A 153 1.66 -12.87 16.01
CA MET A 153 1.30 -11.51 15.65
C MET A 153 0.50 -10.79 16.74
N GLN A 154 -0.37 -11.53 17.46
CA GLN A 154 -1.03 -11.00 18.64
C GLN A 154 -0.01 -10.55 19.69
N GLN A 155 1.00 -11.36 19.98
CA GLN A 155 2.07 -11.00 20.91
C GLN A 155 2.86 -9.76 20.43
N VAL A 156 3.17 -9.68 19.13
CA VAL A 156 3.83 -8.50 18.53
C VAL A 156 2.99 -7.24 18.76
N CYS A 157 1.68 -7.30 18.53
CA CYS A 157 0.80 -6.16 18.75
C CYS A 157 0.67 -5.78 20.24
N GLN A 158 0.54 -6.76 21.13
CA GLN A 158 0.38 -6.53 22.57
C GLN A 158 1.60 -5.92 23.23
N SER A 159 2.80 -6.27 22.77
CA SER A 159 4.06 -5.77 23.35
C SER A 159 4.61 -4.53 22.64
N SER A 160 4.01 -4.08 21.56
CA SER A 160 4.41 -2.85 20.88
C SER A 160 4.01 -1.62 21.70
N ALA A 161 4.82 -0.55 21.62
CA ALA A 161 4.41 0.76 22.15
C ALA A 161 3.19 1.31 21.38
N CYS A 162 3.12 1.01 20.09
CA CYS A 162 1.96 1.28 19.25
C CYS A 162 1.98 0.36 18.02
N THR A 163 0.83 -0.16 17.62
CA THR A 163 0.65 -0.80 16.32
C THR A 163 -0.10 0.13 15.39
N VAL A 164 0.56 0.51 14.29
CA VAL A 164 -0.02 1.36 13.25
C VAL A 164 -0.71 0.49 12.22
N VAL A 165 -1.95 0.86 11.88
CA VAL A 165 -2.75 0.29 10.79
C VAL A 165 -3.17 1.39 9.82
N LEU A 166 -3.51 1.02 8.58
CA LEU A 166 -3.70 1.98 7.50
C LEU A 166 -5.16 2.40 7.28
N SER A 167 -6.11 1.71 7.93
CA SER A 167 -7.54 2.02 7.83
C SER A 167 -8.29 1.67 9.10
N GLN A 168 -9.47 2.27 9.25
CA GLN A 168 -10.37 1.96 10.36
C GLN A 168 -10.85 0.50 10.31
N ALA A 169 -11.09 -0.05 9.10
CA ALA A 169 -11.44 -1.44 8.93
C ALA A 169 -10.37 -2.40 9.46
N MET A 170 -9.08 -2.09 9.23
CA MET A 170 -7.94 -2.86 9.77
C MET A 170 -7.87 -2.76 11.30
N ASP A 171 -8.11 -1.57 11.89
CA ASP A 171 -8.17 -1.38 13.34
C ASP A 171 -9.26 -2.25 13.96
N GLN A 172 -10.49 -2.14 13.46
CA GLN A 172 -11.63 -2.94 13.93
C GLN A 172 -11.37 -4.44 13.77
N ARG A 173 -10.71 -4.84 12.68
CA ARG A 173 -10.34 -6.23 12.43
C ARG A 173 -9.36 -6.76 13.46
N LEU A 174 -8.30 -6.02 13.76
CA LEU A 174 -7.33 -6.43 14.78
C LEU A 174 -7.95 -6.48 16.18
N ARG A 175 -8.81 -5.53 16.53
CA ARG A 175 -9.55 -5.57 17.83
C ARG A 175 -10.44 -6.78 17.94
N ARG A 176 -11.13 -7.18 16.87
CA ARG A 176 -11.92 -8.40 16.83
C ARG A 176 -11.06 -9.67 16.95
N ASP A 177 -9.90 -9.69 16.28
CA ASP A 177 -9.04 -10.88 16.22
C ASP A 177 -8.14 -11.04 17.45
N PHE A 178 -7.66 -9.95 18.05
CA PHE A 178 -6.62 -9.95 19.09
C PHE A 178 -7.05 -9.28 20.40
N GLY A 179 -8.23 -8.66 20.46
CA GLY A 179 -8.78 -8.00 21.65
C GLY A 179 -8.76 -6.48 21.59
N HIS A 180 -9.63 -5.86 22.40
CA HIS A 180 -9.85 -4.41 22.37
C HIS A 180 -8.76 -3.58 23.05
N GLY A 181 -7.92 -4.18 23.90
CA GLY A 181 -6.88 -3.49 24.68
C GLY A 181 -5.57 -3.20 23.92
N LEU A 182 -5.55 -3.41 22.59
CA LEU A 182 -4.34 -3.18 21.80
C LEU A 182 -4.04 -1.68 21.63
N PRO A 183 -2.76 -1.27 21.68
CA PRO A 183 -2.33 0.10 21.41
C PRO A 183 -2.34 0.38 19.89
N LEU A 184 -3.52 0.51 19.31
CA LEU A 184 -3.69 0.72 17.87
C LEU A 184 -3.83 2.20 17.53
N LYS A 185 -3.24 2.60 16.40
CA LYS A 185 -3.37 3.92 15.79
C LYS A 185 -3.58 3.79 14.27
N VAL A 186 -4.62 4.43 13.77
CA VAL A 186 -4.80 4.54 12.32
C VAL A 186 -3.96 5.70 11.81
N ILE A 187 -3.04 5.41 10.89
CA ILE A 187 -2.28 6.41 10.13
C ILE A 187 -2.39 6.03 8.67
N HIS A 188 -3.03 6.88 7.89
CA HIS A 188 -3.24 6.62 6.47
C HIS A 188 -1.94 6.74 5.68
N ASN A 189 -1.85 5.98 4.58
CA ASN A 189 -0.83 6.20 3.58
C ASN A 189 -1.09 7.53 2.84
N TRP A 190 -0.13 7.91 2.01
CA TRP A 190 -0.16 9.12 1.18
C TRP A 190 0.27 8.80 -0.24
N ALA A 191 0.24 9.80 -1.10
CA ALA A 191 0.78 9.74 -2.45
C ALA A 191 1.56 11.00 -2.75
N VAL A 192 2.32 10.98 -3.84
CA VAL A 192 2.91 12.19 -4.40
C VAL A 192 1.77 13.10 -4.84
N GLU A 193 1.71 14.31 -4.30
CA GLU A 193 0.72 15.30 -4.71
C GLU A 193 0.90 15.60 -6.20
N CYS A 194 -0.18 15.46 -6.94
CA CYS A 194 -0.27 15.92 -8.31
C CYS A 194 -0.82 17.35 -8.28
N ALA A 195 -0.10 18.30 -8.84
CA ALA A 195 -0.68 19.58 -9.20
C ALA A 195 -1.84 19.32 -10.18
N ASP A 196 -2.70 20.31 -10.37
CA ASP A 196 -3.97 20.23 -11.12
C ASP A 196 -4.06 19.12 -12.18
N ALA A 197 -5.13 18.38 -12.13
CA ALA A 197 -5.38 17.26 -13.03
C ALA A 197 -5.44 17.75 -14.48
N THR A 198 -4.38 17.51 -15.26
CA THR A 198 -4.39 17.76 -16.70
C THR A 198 -5.50 16.92 -17.36
N PRO A 199 -6.42 17.50 -18.11
CA PRO A 199 -7.43 16.73 -18.85
C PRO A 199 -6.74 15.63 -19.69
N ARG A 200 -7.36 14.45 -19.78
CA ARG A 200 -6.80 13.31 -20.56
C ARG A 200 -6.47 13.70 -21.99
N GLN A 201 -7.31 14.52 -22.62
CA GLN A 201 -7.12 15.01 -24.00
C GLN A 201 -5.84 15.84 -24.18
N ALA A 202 -5.33 16.46 -23.11
CA ALA A 202 -4.07 17.20 -23.13
C ALA A 202 -2.92 16.43 -22.47
N ASN A 203 -3.17 15.19 -22.03
CA ASN A 203 -2.18 14.38 -21.31
C ASN A 203 -1.26 13.66 -22.31
N ARG A 204 0.05 13.95 -22.23
CA ARG A 204 1.04 13.36 -23.12
C ARG A 204 1.08 11.85 -23.08
N PHE A 205 0.95 11.24 -21.89
CA PHE A 205 0.94 9.78 -21.75
C PHE A 205 -0.23 9.15 -22.49
N ALA A 206 -1.41 9.77 -22.46
CA ALA A 206 -2.59 9.30 -23.19
C ALA A 206 -2.37 9.40 -24.72
N HIS A 207 -1.72 10.46 -25.20
CA HIS A 207 -1.36 10.62 -26.61
C HIS A 207 -0.32 9.59 -27.05
N ASP A 208 0.78 9.43 -26.28
CA ASP A 208 1.86 8.48 -26.58
C ASP A 208 1.34 7.04 -26.73
N HIS A 209 0.22 6.70 -26.08
CA HIS A 209 -0.34 5.35 -26.06
C HIS A 209 -1.68 5.22 -26.82
N GLY A 210 -2.12 6.26 -27.51
CA GLY A 210 -3.25 6.21 -28.44
C GLY A 210 -4.64 6.12 -27.80
N PHE A 211 -4.84 6.65 -26.60
CA PHE A 211 -6.14 6.66 -25.92
C PHE A 211 -6.62 8.06 -25.48
N ALA A 212 -5.97 9.11 -25.96
CA ALA A 212 -6.34 10.49 -25.60
C ALA A 212 -7.79 10.85 -25.98
N ASP A 213 -8.34 10.27 -27.02
CA ASP A 213 -9.69 10.57 -27.54
C ASP A 213 -10.77 9.58 -27.05
N LYS A 214 -10.39 8.59 -26.19
CA LYS A 214 -11.31 7.55 -25.72
C LYS A 214 -11.63 7.74 -24.23
N PHE A 215 -12.89 7.53 -23.84
CA PHE A 215 -13.23 7.45 -22.43
C PHE A 215 -12.46 6.30 -21.77
N THR A 216 -11.67 6.60 -20.74
CA THR A 216 -10.64 5.67 -20.24
C THR A 216 -10.86 5.34 -18.77
N LEU A 217 -11.00 4.03 -18.46
CA LEU A 217 -10.86 3.47 -17.13
C LEU A 217 -9.46 2.85 -16.97
N GLN A 218 -8.71 3.31 -15.98
CA GLN A 218 -7.35 2.84 -15.74
C GLN A 218 -7.24 2.05 -14.43
N TYR A 219 -6.58 0.90 -14.48
CA TYR A 219 -6.09 0.18 -13.31
C TYR A 219 -4.56 0.22 -13.29
N SER A 220 -3.96 0.90 -12.30
CA SER A 220 -2.50 1.07 -12.23
C SER A 220 -1.90 0.47 -10.96
N GLY A 221 -0.80 -0.31 -11.10
CA GLY A 221 0.01 -0.88 -10.02
C GLY A 221 0.03 -2.41 -9.98
N ASN A 222 0.21 -3.00 -8.79
CA ASN A 222 0.32 -4.45 -8.62
C ASN A 222 -1.01 -5.18 -8.96
N PHE A 223 -0.93 -6.24 -9.77
CA PHE A 223 -2.02 -7.17 -10.07
C PHE A 223 -2.01 -8.29 -9.01
N GLY A 224 -2.33 -7.92 -7.77
CA GLY A 224 -2.20 -8.78 -6.59
C GLY A 224 -3.29 -9.85 -6.51
N ARG A 225 -3.01 -10.91 -5.71
CA ARG A 225 -3.96 -12.02 -5.47
C ARG A 225 -5.26 -11.57 -4.79
N LEU A 226 -5.21 -10.53 -3.97
CA LEU A 226 -6.36 -9.97 -3.26
C LEU A 226 -7.15 -8.94 -4.07
N HIS A 227 -6.76 -8.71 -5.33
CA HIS A 227 -7.44 -7.75 -6.20
C HIS A 227 -8.47 -8.43 -7.09
N ASP A 228 -9.65 -7.84 -7.20
CA ASP A 228 -10.63 -8.24 -8.20
C ASP A 228 -10.33 -7.52 -9.53
N LEU A 229 -9.85 -8.28 -10.49
CA LEU A 229 -9.59 -7.81 -11.87
C LEU A 229 -10.55 -8.45 -12.87
N LEU A 230 -11.26 -9.51 -12.45
CA LEU A 230 -12.19 -10.21 -13.35
C LEU A 230 -13.40 -9.35 -13.63
N THR A 231 -13.94 -8.66 -12.65
CA THR A 231 -15.07 -7.74 -12.85
C THR A 231 -14.73 -6.64 -13.86
N LEU A 232 -13.48 -6.12 -13.84
CA LEU A 232 -13.01 -5.14 -14.83
C LEU A 232 -12.89 -5.74 -16.24
N LEU A 233 -12.33 -6.94 -16.34
CA LEU A 233 -12.15 -7.62 -17.63
C LEU A 233 -13.48 -8.03 -18.27
N GLU A 234 -14.41 -8.48 -17.44
CA GLU A 234 -15.77 -8.83 -17.92
C GLU A 234 -16.54 -7.58 -18.35
N ALA A 235 -16.44 -6.47 -17.63
CA ALA A 235 -16.99 -5.19 -18.06
C ALA A 235 -16.37 -4.72 -19.39
N ALA A 236 -15.05 -4.91 -19.57
CA ALA A 236 -14.37 -4.60 -20.83
C ALA A 236 -14.91 -5.46 -21.99
N ARG A 237 -15.24 -6.74 -21.72
CA ARG A 237 -15.87 -7.63 -22.70
C ARG A 237 -17.27 -7.16 -23.08
N LEU A 238 -18.07 -6.74 -22.10
CA LEU A 238 -19.44 -6.22 -22.35
C LEU A 238 -19.40 -4.91 -23.15
N LEU A 239 -18.37 -4.10 -22.97
CA LEU A 239 -18.21 -2.80 -23.63
C LEU A 239 -17.32 -2.84 -24.89
N GLN A 240 -17.03 -4.02 -25.45
CA GLN A 240 -16.09 -4.15 -26.58
C GLN A 240 -16.52 -3.40 -27.85
N ALA A 241 -17.82 -3.13 -28.03
CA ALA A 241 -18.38 -2.37 -29.15
C ALA A 241 -18.50 -0.84 -28.85
N GLU A 242 -18.20 -0.43 -27.62
CA GLU A 242 -18.36 0.95 -27.18
C GLU A 242 -17.01 1.69 -27.16
N PRO A 243 -16.98 3.04 -27.27
CA PRO A 243 -15.75 3.82 -27.26
C PRO A 243 -15.14 3.97 -25.87
N VAL A 244 -15.05 2.88 -25.14
CA VAL A 244 -14.49 2.81 -23.76
C VAL A 244 -13.17 2.05 -23.80
N GLN A 245 -12.11 2.68 -23.28
CA GLN A 245 -10.77 2.10 -23.20
C GLN A 245 -10.48 1.64 -21.77
N PHE A 246 -10.04 0.40 -21.63
CA PHE A 246 -9.50 -0.10 -20.35
C PHE A 246 -7.98 -0.13 -20.44
N VAL A 247 -7.29 0.48 -19.46
CA VAL A 247 -5.83 0.54 -19.43
C VAL A 247 -5.32 -0.14 -18.16
N PHE A 248 -4.57 -1.23 -18.32
CA PHE A 248 -3.92 -1.94 -17.21
C PHE A 248 -2.43 -1.62 -17.23
N ILE A 249 -1.96 -0.89 -16.19
CA ILE A 249 -0.56 -0.50 -16.04
C ILE A 249 0.05 -1.25 -14.86
N GLY A 250 1.07 -2.05 -15.10
CA GLY A 250 1.77 -2.75 -14.03
C GLY A 250 2.02 -4.22 -14.29
N GLY A 251 1.97 -5.03 -13.23
CA GLY A 251 2.20 -6.47 -13.31
C GLY A 251 1.94 -7.13 -11.95
N GLY A 252 2.09 -8.44 -11.88
CA GLY A 252 1.91 -9.16 -10.63
C GLY A 252 1.35 -10.57 -10.81
N ALA A 253 0.86 -11.14 -9.71
CA ALA A 253 0.43 -12.55 -9.67
C ALA A 253 -0.70 -12.89 -10.64
N LYS A 254 -1.56 -11.93 -10.98
CA LYS A 254 -2.69 -12.09 -11.90
C LYS A 254 -2.39 -11.65 -13.35
N GLN A 255 -1.14 -11.31 -13.66
CA GLN A 255 -0.78 -10.84 -15.01
C GLN A 255 -1.17 -11.85 -16.09
N ARG A 256 -0.81 -13.12 -15.94
CA ARG A 256 -1.15 -14.19 -16.90
C ARG A 256 -2.67 -14.37 -17.07
N GLN A 257 -3.45 -14.11 -16.01
CA GLN A 257 -4.90 -14.17 -16.07
C GLN A 257 -5.46 -13.05 -16.96
N ILE A 258 -4.94 -11.82 -16.82
CA ILE A 258 -5.32 -10.69 -17.68
C ILE A 258 -4.95 -10.99 -19.13
N GLU A 259 -3.73 -11.47 -19.37
CA GLU A 259 -3.24 -11.83 -20.71
C GLU A 259 -4.16 -12.87 -21.37
N ALA A 260 -4.45 -13.96 -20.66
CA ALA A 260 -5.32 -15.02 -21.16
C ALA A 260 -6.75 -14.52 -21.50
N TRP A 261 -7.32 -13.64 -20.66
CA TRP A 261 -8.64 -13.06 -20.93
C TRP A 261 -8.63 -12.18 -22.18
N VAL A 262 -7.65 -11.29 -22.31
CA VAL A 262 -7.54 -10.41 -23.49
C VAL A 262 -7.37 -11.22 -24.77
N ASP A 263 -6.56 -12.27 -24.71
CA ASP A 263 -6.28 -13.12 -25.88
C ASP A 263 -7.49 -13.99 -26.26
N VAL A 264 -8.17 -14.63 -25.29
CA VAL A 264 -9.33 -15.50 -25.53
C VAL A 264 -10.52 -14.71 -26.06
N PHE A 265 -10.80 -13.54 -25.53
CA PHE A 265 -11.96 -12.74 -25.94
C PHE A 265 -11.64 -11.66 -26.97
N ALA A 266 -10.36 -11.60 -27.44
CA ALA A 266 -9.90 -10.62 -28.44
C ALA A 266 -10.37 -9.20 -28.12
N LEU A 267 -10.05 -8.70 -26.91
CA LEU A 267 -10.55 -7.43 -26.39
C LEU A 267 -9.75 -6.21 -26.92
N PRO A 268 -10.17 -5.56 -28.00
CA PRO A 268 -9.45 -4.44 -28.60
C PRO A 268 -9.47 -3.17 -27.73
N GLY A 269 -10.46 -3.08 -26.83
CA GLY A 269 -10.61 -2.00 -25.84
C GLY A 269 -9.72 -2.15 -24.61
N VAL A 270 -8.80 -3.15 -24.55
CA VAL A 270 -7.92 -3.35 -23.39
C VAL A 270 -6.46 -3.13 -23.78
N LEU A 271 -5.86 -2.08 -23.20
CA LEU A 271 -4.43 -1.78 -23.33
C LEU A 271 -3.68 -2.26 -22.10
N ARG A 272 -2.56 -2.96 -22.31
CA ARG A 272 -1.67 -3.45 -21.25
C ARG A 272 -0.32 -2.73 -21.34
N LEU A 273 0.11 -2.10 -20.25
CA LEU A 273 1.38 -1.37 -20.16
C LEU A 273 2.20 -1.87 -18.96
N PRO A 274 3.54 -1.86 -19.05
CA PRO A 274 4.40 -2.20 -17.92
C PRO A 274 4.31 -1.14 -16.81
N TYR A 275 4.92 -1.46 -15.65
CA TYR A 275 5.11 -0.47 -14.60
C TYR A 275 5.78 0.79 -15.15
N GLN A 276 5.24 1.94 -14.77
CA GLN A 276 5.83 3.21 -15.16
C GLN A 276 6.92 3.66 -14.16
N PRO A 277 8.00 4.28 -14.62
CA PRO A 277 9.00 4.88 -13.75
C PRO A 277 8.39 6.01 -12.92
N ARG A 278 9.01 6.29 -11.75
CA ARG A 278 8.49 7.27 -10.78
C ARG A 278 8.27 8.66 -11.39
N GLU A 279 9.14 9.04 -12.29
CA GLU A 279 9.12 10.35 -12.99
C GLU A 279 7.87 10.50 -13.87
N ARG A 280 7.33 9.38 -14.39
CA ARG A 280 6.14 9.37 -15.24
C ARG A 280 4.84 9.07 -14.48
N LEU A 281 4.90 8.77 -13.17
CA LEU A 281 3.70 8.39 -12.40
C LEU A 281 2.63 9.48 -12.40
N ARG A 282 3.01 10.76 -12.26
CA ARG A 282 2.07 11.89 -12.33
C ARG A 282 1.28 11.88 -13.64
N GLU A 283 2.03 11.78 -14.73
CA GLU A 283 1.49 11.82 -16.08
C GLU A 283 0.60 10.60 -16.34
N SER A 284 1.08 9.39 -15.98
CA SER A 284 0.33 8.15 -16.19
C SER A 284 -0.92 8.03 -15.31
N LEU A 285 -0.88 8.45 -14.04
CA LEU A 285 -2.05 8.46 -13.16
C LEU A 285 -3.10 9.48 -13.59
N GLY A 286 -2.66 10.60 -14.18
CA GLY A 286 -3.53 11.62 -14.74
C GLY A 286 -4.05 11.34 -16.15
N ALA A 287 -3.72 10.20 -16.77
CA ALA A 287 -4.03 9.93 -18.17
C ALA A 287 -5.42 9.30 -18.42
N CYS A 288 -6.23 9.11 -17.39
CA CYS A 288 -7.56 8.49 -17.50
C CYS A 288 -8.69 9.43 -17.08
N ASP A 289 -9.91 9.05 -17.34
CA ASP A 289 -11.11 9.72 -16.82
C ASP A 289 -11.46 9.18 -15.43
N LEU A 290 -11.41 7.87 -15.27
CA LEU A 290 -11.64 7.17 -14.00
C LEU A 290 -10.49 6.20 -13.73
N ALA A 291 -10.20 5.98 -12.44
CA ALA A 291 -9.20 5.01 -12.02
C ALA A 291 -9.80 3.95 -11.10
N ALA A 292 -9.43 2.68 -11.31
CA ALA A 292 -10.05 1.54 -10.65
C ALA A 292 -9.21 0.98 -9.49
N ILE A 293 -9.92 0.55 -8.46
CA ILE A 293 -9.46 -0.35 -7.41
C ILE A 293 -10.41 -1.54 -7.35
N GLY A 294 -9.89 -2.76 -7.38
CA GLY A 294 -10.68 -3.96 -7.18
C GLY A 294 -10.15 -4.76 -5.98
N LEU A 295 -11.04 -5.15 -5.07
CA LEU A 295 -10.76 -5.99 -3.91
C LEU A 295 -11.67 -7.20 -3.93
N ILE A 296 -11.10 -8.39 -3.72
CA ILE A 296 -11.92 -9.59 -3.52
C ILE A 296 -12.67 -9.51 -2.18
N PRO A 297 -13.82 -10.18 -2.03
CA PRO A 297 -14.56 -10.20 -0.77
C PRO A 297 -13.69 -10.62 0.42
N GLY A 298 -13.71 -9.85 1.49
CA GLY A 298 -12.92 -10.08 2.71
C GLY A 298 -11.50 -9.50 2.67
N ALA A 299 -11.05 -8.90 1.57
CA ALA A 299 -9.78 -8.19 1.52
C ALA A 299 -9.86 -6.77 2.10
N GLU A 300 -11.04 -6.19 2.18
CA GLU A 300 -11.29 -4.79 2.53
C GLU A 300 -10.87 -4.42 3.96
N ASP A 301 -10.92 -5.39 4.89
CA ASP A 301 -10.48 -5.23 6.28
C ASP A 301 -9.07 -5.79 6.53
N THR A 302 -8.37 -6.20 5.48
CA THR A 302 -7.09 -6.92 5.54
C THR A 302 -5.95 -6.14 4.90
N VAL A 303 -6.26 -5.38 3.84
CA VAL A 303 -5.31 -4.55 3.11
C VAL A 303 -5.86 -3.13 2.92
N ALA A 304 -4.97 -2.14 2.89
CA ALA A 304 -5.31 -0.78 2.50
C ALA A 304 -4.69 -0.49 1.13
N PRO A 305 -5.50 -0.35 0.07
CA PRO A 305 -4.99 -0.18 -1.27
C PRO A 305 -4.28 1.16 -1.42
N SER A 306 -2.95 1.16 -1.52
CA SER A 306 -2.13 2.38 -1.70
C SER A 306 -2.52 3.19 -2.93
N LYS A 307 -3.07 2.53 -3.96
CA LYS A 307 -3.61 3.17 -5.16
C LYS A 307 -4.67 4.24 -4.85
N PHE A 308 -5.47 4.04 -3.80
CA PHE A 308 -6.52 4.96 -3.38
C PHE A 308 -5.98 6.40 -3.24
N TYR A 309 -4.89 6.55 -2.53
CA TYR A 309 -4.29 7.87 -2.30
C TYR A 309 -3.76 8.50 -3.59
N GLY A 310 -3.16 7.70 -4.48
CA GLY A 310 -2.68 8.16 -5.78
C GLY A 310 -3.80 8.62 -6.70
N ILE A 311 -4.93 7.90 -6.72
CA ILE A 311 -6.13 8.26 -7.50
C ILE A 311 -6.71 9.59 -7.00
N LEU A 312 -6.90 9.72 -5.69
CA LEU A 312 -7.42 10.95 -5.10
C LEU A 312 -6.49 12.14 -5.38
N ALA A 313 -5.17 11.94 -5.17
CA ALA A 313 -4.17 12.99 -5.39
C ALA A 313 -4.07 13.43 -6.86
N SER A 314 -4.33 12.51 -7.81
CA SER A 314 -4.37 12.83 -9.24
C SER A 314 -5.67 13.52 -9.69
N GLY A 315 -6.63 13.72 -8.78
CA GLY A 315 -7.92 14.34 -9.10
C GLY A 315 -8.76 13.52 -10.09
N ARG A 316 -8.66 12.19 -10.03
CA ARG A 316 -9.47 11.28 -10.87
C ARG A 316 -10.60 10.67 -10.06
N GLY A 317 -11.76 10.50 -10.72
CA GLY A 317 -12.87 9.76 -10.12
C GLY A 317 -12.50 8.29 -9.91
N LEU A 318 -12.98 7.70 -8.83
CA LEU A 318 -12.68 6.33 -8.44
C LEU A 318 -13.75 5.36 -8.90
N VAL A 319 -13.36 4.25 -9.49
CA VAL A 319 -14.18 3.04 -9.62
C VAL A 319 -13.70 2.05 -8.56
N LEU A 320 -14.52 1.78 -7.55
CA LEU A 320 -14.22 0.84 -6.50
C LEU A 320 -15.04 -0.43 -6.65
N ILE A 321 -14.37 -1.55 -6.90
CA ILE A 321 -14.97 -2.89 -6.85
C ILE A 321 -14.68 -3.45 -5.47
N ALA A 322 -15.68 -3.45 -4.59
CA ALA A 322 -15.61 -3.92 -3.22
C ALA A 322 -17.03 -4.03 -2.65
N ARG A 323 -17.18 -4.72 -1.52
CA ARG A 323 -18.49 -4.75 -0.82
C ARG A 323 -18.93 -3.34 -0.44
N ARG A 324 -20.17 -2.98 -0.78
CA ARG A 324 -20.73 -1.66 -0.49
C ARG A 324 -20.72 -1.32 1.01
N SER A 325 -20.76 -2.34 1.88
CA SER A 325 -20.73 -2.19 3.34
C SER A 325 -19.35 -1.90 3.91
N CYS A 326 -18.26 -1.98 3.14
CA CYS A 326 -16.93 -1.70 3.66
C CYS A 326 -16.67 -0.19 3.82
N ASP A 327 -15.79 0.16 4.76
CA ASP A 327 -15.50 1.57 5.11
C ASP A 327 -15.04 2.39 3.91
N LEU A 328 -14.22 1.79 3.02
CA LEU A 328 -13.72 2.47 1.83
C LEU A 328 -14.86 2.79 0.85
N ALA A 329 -15.78 1.85 0.64
CA ALA A 329 -16.95 2.05 -0.22
C ALA A 329 -17.87 3.14 0.34
N GLN A 330 -18.13 3.09 1.65
CA GLN A 330 -18.92 4.13 2.33
C GLN A 330 -18.28 5.52 2.23
N LEU A 331 -16.95 5.60 2.31
CA LEU A 331 -16.23 6.87 2.11
C LEU A 331 -16.40 7.38 0.68
N VAL A 332 -16.23 6.52 -0.34
CA VAL A 332 -16.37 6.90 -1.76
C VAL A 332 -17.79 7.41 -2.06
N ILE A 333 -18.80 6.70 -1.54
CA ILE A 333 -20.23 7.08 -1.70
C ILE A 333 -20.50 8.42 -1.01
N LYS A 334 -20.11 8.55 0.25
CA LYS A 334 -20.33 9.76 1.06
C LYS A 334 -19.71 11.00 0.44
N GLU A 335 -18.49 10.88 -0.06
CA GLU A 335 -17.77 12.01 -0.65
C GLU A 335 -18.14 12.24 -2.12
N GLY A 336 -18.88 11.32 -2.74
CA GLY A 336 -19.27 11.39 -4.16
C GLY A 336 -18.08 11.46 -5.11
N CYS A 337 -16.93 10.89 -4.73
CA CYS A 337 -15.70 10.97 -5.48
C CYS A 337 -15.50 9.79 -6.46
N GLY A 338 -16.54 8.96 -6.66
CA GLY A 338 -16.49 7.82 -7.56
C GLY A 338 -17.74 6.96 -7.48
N ILE A 339 -17.69 5.80 -8.11
CA ILE A 339 -18.73 4.77 -8.09
C ILE A 339 -18.23 3.53 -7.35
N VAL A 340 -19.18 2.78 -6.78
CA VAL A 340 -18.92 1.52 -6.07
C VAL A 340 -19.76 0.41 -6.68
N VAL A 341 -19.10 -0.69 -7.04
CA VAL A 341 -19.72 -1.89 -7.62
C VAL A 341 -19.31 -3.11 -6.79
N GLU A 342 -20.22 -4.04 -6.55
CA GLU A 342 -19.89 -5.30 -5.87
C GLU A 342 -18.99 -6.19 -6.76
N PRO A 343 -18.08 -6.98 -6.17
CA PRO A 343 -17.29 -7.96 -6.90
C PRO A 343 -18.18 -8.94 -7.68
N GLY A 344 -17.93 -9.08 -8.98
CA GLY A 344 -18.72 -9.91 -9.90
C GLY A 344 -19.82 -9.18 -10.66
N GLU A 345 -20.22 -7.98 -10.26
CA GLU A 345 -21.30 -7.21 -10.91
C GLU A 345 -20.76 -6.42 -12.12
N ALA A 346 -20.21 -7.15 -13.09
CA ALA A 346 -19.60 -6.55 -14.29
C ALA A 346 -20.60 -5.81 -15.17
N THR A 347 -21.87 -6.26 -15.21
CA THR A 347 -22.94 -5.60 -15.96
C THR A 347 -23.27 -4.24 -15.37
N GLU A 348 -23.42 -4.15 -14.04
CA GLU A 348 -23.60 -2.88 -13.35
C GLU A 348 -22.43 -1.92 -13.63
N LEU A 349 -21.19 -2.43 -13.60
CA LEU A 349 -20.01 -1.63 -13.92
C LEU A 349 -20.05 -1.12 -15.36
N ALA A 350 -20.39 -1.98 -16.33
CA ALA A 350 -20.46 -1.60 -17.74
C ALA A 350 -21.51 -0.52 -17.98
N ASP A 351 -22.73 -0.66 -17.42
CA ASP A 351 -23.81 0.31 -17.55
C ASP A 351 -23.42 1.67 -16.96
N GLN A 352 -22.81 1.68 -15.75
CA GLN A 352 -22.35 2.92 -15.12
C GLN A 352 -21.23 3.60 -15.91
N LEU A 353 -20.26 2.83 -16.45
CA LEU A 353 -19.19 3.39 -17.28
C LEU A 353 -19.74 4.00 -18.56
N LEU A 354 -20.70 3.33 -19.21
CA LEU A 354 -21.33 3.84 -20.42
C LEU A 354 -22.11 5.13 -20.14
N GLN A 355 -22.83 5.20 -19.02
CA GLN A 355 -23.52 6.41 -18.59
C GLN A 355 -22.53 7.56 -18.33
N LEU A 356 -21.44 7.29 -17.60
CA LEU A 356 -20.41 8.29 -17.27
C LEU A 356 -19.64 8.76 -18.50
N SER A 357 -19.41 7.89 -19.49
CA SER A 357 -18.76 8.29 -20.75
C SER A 357 -19.52 9.37 -21.51
N ARG A 358 -20.83 9.44 -21.30
CA ARG A 358 -21.75 10.44 -21.89
C ARG A 358 -21.92 11.69 -21.01
N ASN A 359 -21.35 11.69 -19.79
CA ASN A 359 -21.46 12.78 -18.81
C ASN A 359 -20.09 13.24 -18.29
N PRO A 360 -19.28 13.93 -19.10
CA PRO A 360 -17.93 14.35 -18.72
C PRO A 360 -17.92 15.35 -17.54
N GLU A 361 -18.99 16.10 -17.34
CA GLU A 361 -19.10 17.03 -16.20
C GLU A 361 -19.17 16.30 -14.86
N GLU A 362 -19.96 15.23 -14.79
CA GLU A 362 -20.05 14.37 -13.60
C GLU A 362 -18.70 13.72 -13.28
N VAL A 363 -18.01 13.19 -14.29
CA VAL A 363 -16.66 12.60 -14.15
C VAL A 363 -15.66 13.64 -13.62
N ALA A 364 -15.66 14.84 -14.19
CA ALA A 364 -14.83 15.96 -13.70
C ALA A 364 -15.19 16.37 -12.27
N GLY A 365 -16.49 16.33 -11.93
CA GLY A 365 -17.02 16.58 -10.59
C GLY A 365 -16.48 15.56 -9.57
N MET A 366 -16.52 14.28 -9.89
CA MET A 366 -15.93 13.20 -9.07
C MET A 366 -14.43 13.45 -8.83
N GLY A 367 -13.69 13.81 -9.85
CA GLY A 367 -12.26 14.11 -9.75
C GLY A 367 -11.97 15.30 -8.83
N ARG A 368 -12.73 16.39 -8.93
CA ARG A 368 -12.61 17.56 -8.03
C ARG A 368 -12.88 17.17 -6.58
N ARG A 369 -13.92 16.37 -6.32
CA ARG A 369 -14.27 15.88 -4.98
C ARG A 369 -13.16 14.94 -4.45
N ALA A 370 -12.59 14.08 -5.29
CA ALA A 370 -11.45 13.22 -4.95
C ALA A 370 -10.22 14.04 -4.52
N ALA A 371 -9.80 15.03 -5.30
CA ALA A 371 -8.70 15.92 -4.95
C ALA A 371 -8.95 16.71 -3.67
N SER A 372 -10.18 17.18 -3.46
CA SER A 372 -10.59 17.86 -2.23
C SER A 372 -10.50 16.94 -1.01
N LEU A 373 -10.98 15.70 -1.14
CA LEU A 373 -10.90 14.68 -0.09
C LEU A 373 -9.43 14.41 0.28
N TYR A 374 -8.55 14.23 -0.72
CA TYR A 374 -7.12 14.02 -0.49
C TYR A 374 -6.52 15.15 0.34
N ARG A 375 -6.68 16.40 -0.07
CA ARG A 375 -6.14 17.56 0.65
C ARG A 375 -6.68 17.72 2.07
N ARG A 376 -7.95 17.38 2.31
CA ARG A 376 -8.55 17.50 3.64
C ARG A 376 -8.14 16.39 4.60
N GLN A 377 -7.98 15.14 4.13
CA GLN A 377 -7.85 14.00 5.03
C GLN A 377 -6.52 13.25 4.88
N PHE A 378 -5.90 13.28 3.70
CA PHE A 378 -4.70 12.53 3.39
C PHE A 378 -3.57 13.48 2.99
N GLY A 379 -2.35 13.02 3.03
CA GLY A 379 -1.19 13.83 2.65
C GLY A 379 0.02 13.51 3.53
N LEU A 380 1.20 13.67 2.96
CA LEU A 380 2.48 13.32 3.57
C LEU A 380 2.66 14.00 4.93
N GLU A 381 2.49 15.32 5.00
CA GLU A 381 2.73 16.10 6.22
C GLU A 381 1.85 15.64 7.40
N ARG A 382 0.58 15.35 7.14
CA ARG A 382 -0.33 14.83 8.18
C ARG A 382 0.13 13.47 8.70
N SER A 383 0.57 12.60 7.81
CA SER A 383 1.06 11.28 8.18
C SER A 383 2.38 11.38 8.93
N ILE A 384 3.33 12.23 8.50
CA ILE A 384 4.58 12.48 9.22
C ILE A 384 4.29 13.00 10.64
N ASN A 385 3.38 13.97 10.81
CA ASN A 385 2.98 14.49 12.14
C ASN A 385 2.47 13.36 13.04
N SER A 386 1.66 12.45 12.47
CA SER A 386 1.10 11.32 13.22
C SER A 386 2.17 10.30 13.61
N TYR A 387 3.10 9.98 12.69
CA TYR A 387 4.24 9.11 12.99
C TYR A 387 5.17 9.73 14.01
N GLU A 388 5.50 11.02 13.88
CA GLU A 388 6.34 11.74 14.84
C GLU A 388 5.77 11.70 16.26
N SER A 389 4.46 11.93 16.40
CA SER A 389 3.76 11.83 17.69
C SER A 389 3.84 10.42 18.28
N VAL A 390 3.59 9.37 17.47
CA VAL A 390 3.63 7.97 17.94
C VAL A 390 5.04 7.55 18.29
N LEU A 391 6.04 7.90 17.48
CA LEU A 391 7.44 7.56 17.71
C LEU A 391 8.00 8.32 18.92
N GLY A 392 7.65 9.60 19.08
CA GLY A 392 8.04 10.41 20.23
C GLY A 392 7.46 9.86 21.55
N ALA A 393 6.20 9.46 21.55
CA ALA A 393 5.58 8.81 22.71
C ALA A 393 6.26 7.48 23.05
N ALA A 394 6.62 6.67 22.03
CA ALA A 394 7.34 5.42 22.21
C ALA A 394 8.75 5.64 22.78
N ALA A 395 9.50 6.64 22.29
CA ALA A 395 10.81 7.00 22.80
C ALA A 395 10.75 7.50 24.27
N GLY A 396 9.73 8.30 24.61
CA GLY A 396 9.52 8.80 25.98
C GLY A 396 9.09 7.73 26.98
N SER A 397 8.49 6.63 26.52
CA SER A 397 8.12 5.49 27.38
C SER A 397 9.31 4.63 27.83
N ALA A 398 10.47 4.77 27.20
CA ALA A 398 11.75 4.20 27.60
C ALA A 398 12.35 4.99 28.79
N GLY A 399 11.56 5.19 29.87
CA GLY A 399 12.00 5.90 31.07
C GLY A 399 13.29 5.34 31.70
N PRO A 400 13.98 6.12 32.57
CA PRO A 400 15.23 5.67 33.19
C PRO A 400 14.99 4.36 33.96
N PRO A 401 15.96 3.44 33.98
CA PRO A 401 15.81 2.18 34.67
C PRO A 401 15.49 2.46 36.14
N ALA A 402 14.46 1.77 36.64
CA ALA A 402 14.32 1.65 38.09
C ALA A 402 15.66 1.14 38.63
N ARG A 403 16.27 1.96 39.51
CA ARG A 403 17.52 1.65 40.20
C ARG A 403 17.30 0.46 41.11
#